data_402a7fe32b4a1357f9568eb61a720a55
#
_entry.id   402a7fe32b4a1357f9568eb61a720a55
#
_cell.length_a   1.000
_cell.length_b   1.000
_cell.length_c   1.000
_cell.angle_alpha   90.00
_cell.angle_beta   90.00
_cell.angle_gamma   90.00
#
_symmetry.space_group_name_H-M   'P 1'
#
loop_
_entity.id
_entity.type
_entity.pdbx_description
1 polymer ?
#
loop_
_entity_poly.entity_id
_entity_poly.type
_entity_poly.pdbx_seq_one_letter_code
_entity_poly.pdbx_strand_id
1 'polypeptide(L)'
;MAVNMKGKSFLSINDLTLEEMYQVFDLSRTLKEKLYTGEEHHLLKGKTLGMIFSKPSTRTRISFEVGIYQLGGIGMYFGPNDLQLN
;
A
#
# COMPACT_ATOMS: atom_id res chain seq x y z
N MET A 1 0.91 -11.98 -18.99
CA MET A 1 -0.45 -11.42 -18.87
C MET A 1 -0.71 -11.05 -17.43
N ALA A 2 -1.23 -9.86 -17.19
CA ALA A 2 -1.48 -9.40 -15.83
C ALA A 2 -2.67 -10.14 -15.21
N VAL A 3 -2.56 -10.43 -13.92
CA VAL A 3 -3.65 -11.03 -13.16
C VAL A 3 -4.40 -9.92 -12.43
N ASN A 4 -5.72 -9.98 -12.48
CA ASN A 4 -6.55 -9.02 -11.76
C ASN A 4 -6.64 -9.42 -10.28
N MET A 5 -6.01 -8.63 -9.42
CA MET A 5 -6.01 -8.89 -7.98
C MET A 5 -6.94 -7.96 -7.20
N LYS A 6 -7.83 -7.26 -7.89
CA LYS A 6 -8.77 -6.34 -7.25
C LYS A 6 -9.66 -7.10 -6.26
N GLY A 7 -9.80 -6.54 -5.07
CA GLY A 7 -10.61 -7.14 -4.02
C GLY A 7 -9.91 -8.24 -3.24
N LYS A 8 -8.67 -8.56 -3.58
CA LYS A 8 -7.93 -9.61 -2.90
C LYS A 8 -7.27 -9.08 -1.65
N SER A 9 -7.39 -9.83 -0.55
CA SER A 9 -6.67 -9.52 0.68
C SER A 9 -5.30 -10.17 0.68
N PHE A 10 -4.35 -9.58 1.38
CA PHE A 10 -3.01 -10.12 1.54
C PHE A 10 -2.68 -10.22 3.02
N LEU A 11 -2.81 -11.42 3.57
CA LEU A 11 -2.55 -11.69 4.99
C LEU A 11 -1.22 -12.42 5.20
N SER A 12 -0.79 -13.17 4.20
CA SER A 12 0.50 -13.87 4.24
C SER A 12 0.97 -14.11 2.81
N ILE A 13 2.24 -14.47 2.68
CA ILE A 13 2.83 -14.76 1.38
C ILE A 13 2.11 -15.90 0.64
N ASN A 14 1.46 -16.78 1.39
CA ASN A 14 0.72 -17.89 0.78
C ASN A 14 -0.55 -17.45 0.06
N ASP A 15 -0.98 -16.21 0.26
CA ASP A 15 -2.16 -15.68 -0.44
C ASP A 15 -1.89 -15.34 -1.89
N LEU A 16 -0.62 -15.30 -2.27
CA LEU A 16 -0.22 -14.97 -3.64
C LEU A 16 0.36 -16.18 -4.35
N THR A 17 -0.01 -16.35 -5.62
CA THR A 17 0.68 -17.28 -6.50
C THR A 17 2.04 -16.71 -6.86
N LEU A 18 2.92 -17.56 -7.40
CA LEU A 18 4.23 -17.11 -7.87
C LEU A 18 4.08 -16.03 -8.95
N GLU A 19 3.14 -16.21 -9.87
CA GLU A 19 2.86 -15.24 -10.92
C GLU A 19 2.41 -13.89 -10.34
N GLU A 20 1.54 -13.93 -9.32
CA GLU A 20 1.09 -12.72 -8.65
C GLU A 20 2.22 -12.00 -7.93
N MET A 21 3.12 -12.74 -7.30
CA MET A 21 4.29 -12.15 -6.64
C MET A 21 5.20 -11.44 -7.64
N TYR A 22 5.47 -12.05 -8.78
CA TYR A 22 6.27 -11.41 -9.82
C TYR A 22 5.59 -10.15 -10.35
N GLN A 23 4.27 -10.17 -10.49
CA GLN A 23 3.52 -9.00 -10.92
C GLN A 23 3.67 -7.85 -9.91
N VAL A 24 3.61 -8.13 -8.62
CA VAL A 24 3.82 -7.13 -7.58
C VAL A 24 5.23 -6.54 -7.66
N PHE A 25 6.24 -7.38 -7.82
CA PHE A 25 7.63 -6.93 -7.92
C PHE A 25 7.85 -6.05 -9.15
N ASP A 26 7.30 -6.45 -10.29
CA ASP A 26 7.44 -5.68 -11.53
C ASP A 26 6.75 -4.32 -11.41
N LEU A 27 5.55 -4.28 -10.84
CA LEU A 27 4.86 -3.02 -10.63
C LEU A 27 5.60 -2.13 -9.65
N SER A 28 6.14 -2.71 -8.57
CA SER A 28 6.94 -1.96 -7.60
C SER A 28 8.13 -1.28 -8.25
N ARG A 29 8.83 -2.00 -9.13
CA ARG A 29 9.97 -1.45 -9.86
C ARG A 29 9.54 -0.29 -10.76
N THR A 30 8.45 -0.47 -11.50
CA THR A 30 7.92 0.56 -12.39
C THR A 30 7.55 1.83 -11.61
N LEU A 31 6.87 1.68 -10.48
CA LEU A 31 6.48 2.82 -9.65
C LEU A 31 7.68 3.53 -9.05
N LYS A 32 8.69 2.77 -8.64
CA LYS A 32 9.94 3.35 -8.13
C LYS A 32 10.65 4.19 -9.19
N GLU A 33 10.70 3.68 -10.42
CA GLU A 33 11.29 4.41 -11.53
C GLU A 33 10.53 5.70 -11.80
N LYS A 34 9.22 5.67 -11.79
CA LYS A 34 8.39 6.87 -11.98
C LYS A 34 8.64 7.90 -10.89
N LEU A 35 8.80 7.45 -9.66
CA LEU A 35 9.11 8.35 -8.56
C LEU A 35 10.46 9.05 -8.78
N TYR A 36 11.49 8.31 -9.19
CA TYR A 36 12.81 8.88 -9.42
C TYR A 36 12.83 9.85 -10.60
N THR A 37 12.05 9.58 -11.65
CA THR A 37 12.02 10.44 -12.83
C THR A 37 11.04 11.59 -12.72
N GLY A 38 10.23 11.63 -11.66
CA GLY A 38 9.21 12.66 -11.47
C GLY A 38 7.98 12.47 -12.32
N GLU A 39 7.80 11.30 -12.94
CA GLU A 39 6.62 11.00 -13.73
C GLU A 39 5.41 10.77 -12.81
N GLU A 40 4.28 11.39 -13.14
CA GLU A 40 3.07 11.23 -12.36
C GLU A 40 2.58 9.78 -12.38
N HIS A 41 2.13 9.29 -11.22
CA HIS A 41 1.65 7.93 -11.07
C HIS A 41 0.56 7.84 -9.99
N HIS A 42 -0.46 8.69 -10.13
CA HIS A 42 -1.55 8.81 -9.14
C HIS A 42 -2.58 7.69 -9.30
N LEU A 43 -2.14 6.45 -9.20
CA LEU A 43 -2.98 5.27 -9.45
C LEU A 43 -4.06 5.08 -8.39
N LEU A 44 -3.87 5.63 -7.20
CA LEU A 44 -4.82 5.51 -6.09
C LEU A 44 -5.49 6.84 -5.77
N LYS A 45 -5.63 7.69 -6.76
CA LYS A 45 -6.34 8.96 -6.62
C LYS A 45 -7.75 8.71 -6.09
N GLY A 46 -8.12 9.46 -5.06
CA GLY A 46 -9.43 9.33 -4.45
C GLY A 46 -9.57 8.14 -3.49
N LYS A 47 -8.51 7.37 -3.29
CA LYS A 47 -8.53 6.25 -2.37
C LYS A 47 -8.04 6.67 -0.99
N THR A 48 -8.57 6.01 0.03
CA THR A 48 -8.15 6.23 1.42
C THR A 48 -7.56 4.94 1.97
N LEU A 49 -6.36 5.05 2.54
CA LEU A 49 -5.71 3.93 3.21
C LEU A 49 -5.92 4.05 4.71
N GLY A 50 -6.64 3.10 5.30
CA GLY A 50 -6.77 3.00 6.75
C GLY A 50 -5.59 2.22 7.33
N MET A 51 -4.83 2.85 8.22
CA MET A 51 -3.68 2.21 8.88
C MET A 51 -4.04 1.95 10.32
N ILE A 52 -4.30 0.69 10.67
CA ILE A 52 -4.70 0.31 12.02
C ILE A 52 -3.55 -0.42 12.69
N PHE A 53 -2.97 0.21 13.70
CA PHE A 53 -1.83 -0.34 14.41
C PHE A 53 -2.19 -0.62 15.86
N SER A 54 -1.95 -1.85 16.32
CA SER A 54 -2.15 -2.23 17.72
C SER A 54 -1.00 -1.76 18.60
N LYS A 55 0.14 -1.43 18.01
CA LYS A 55 1.32 -0.90 18.71
C LYS A 55 1.89 0.26 17.92
N PRO A 56 2.52 1.25 18.58
CA PRO A 56 3.16 2.35 17.87
C PRO A 56 4.23 1.82 16.92
N SER A 57 4.23 2.31 15.69
CA SER A 57 5.22 1.94 14.68
C SER A 57 5.45 3.12 13.75
N THR A 58 6.44 3.95 14.09
CA THR A 58 6.70 5.17 13.36
C THR A 58 7.18 4.93 11.94
N ARG A 59 8.13 4.01 11.77
CA ARG A 59 8.70 3.73 10.44
C ARG A 59 7.66 3.22 9.47
N THR A 60 6.88 2.22 9.89
CA THR A 60 5.86 1.63 9.03
C THR A 60 4.78 2.64 8.71
N ARG A 61 4.34 3.39 9.72
CA ARG A 61 3.34 4.43 9.52
C ARG A 61 3.78 5.45 8.48
N ILE A 62 4.98 6.01 8.64
CA ILE A 62 5.49 7.04 7.73
C ILE A 62 5.66 6.47 6.32
N SER A 63 6.18 5.26 6.19
CA SER A 63 6.35 4.62 4.88
C SER A 63 5.02 4.52 4.12
N PHE A 64 3.98 4.07 4.80
CA PHE A 64 2.67 3.94 4.17
C PHE A 64 2.01 5.30 3.92
N GLU A 65 2.16 6.27 4.82
CA GLU A 65 1.61 7.61 4.60
C GLU A 65 2.24 8.27 3.38
N VAL A 66 3.56 8.22 3.27
CA VAL A 66 4.25 8.80 2.12
C VAL A 66 3.89 8.04 0.86
N GLY A 67 3.85 6.70 0.93
CA GLY A 67 3.52 5.87 -0.23
C GLY A 67 2.14 6.15 -0.78
N ILE A 68 1.12 6.20 0.07
CA ILE A 68 -0.24 6.47 -0.41
C ILE A 68 -0.38 7.89 -0.94
N TYR A 69 0.31 8.86 -0.34
CA TYR A 69 0.32 10.22 -0.83
C TYR A 69 0.93 10.30 -2.23
N GLN A 70 2.06 9.64 -2.44
CA GLN A 70 2.73 9.62 -3.76
C GLN A 70 1.88 8.94 -4.83
N LEU A 71 1.00 8.03 -4.43
CA LEU A 71 0.06 7.37 -5.34
C LEU A 71 -1.25 8.14 -5.51
N GLY A 72 -1.35 9.32 -4.92
CA GLY A 72 -2.52 10.20 -5.09
C GLY A 72 -3.63 10.00 -4.08
N GLY A 73 -3.45 9.13 -3.11
CA GLY A 73 -4.46 8.87 -2.10
C GLY A 73 -4.21 9.60 -0.79
N ILE A 74 -4.97 9.24 0.22
CA ILE A 74 -4.90 9.81 1.57
C ILE A 74 -4.72 8.68 2.58
N GLY A 75 -3.84 8.88 3.56
CA GLY A 75 -3.66 7.95 4.66
C GLY A 75 -4.38 8.41 5.92
N MET A 76 -5.05 7.48 6.59
CA MET A 76 -5.67 7.71 7.90
C MET A 76 -5.05 6.76 8.90
N TYR A 77 -4.52 7.29 9.99
CA TYR A 77 -3.85 6.49 11.01
C TYR A 77 -4.74 6.31 12.24
N PHE A 78 -4.82 5.05 12.70
CA PHE A 78 -5.53 4.69 13.92
C PHE A 78 -4.57 3.94 14.82
N GLY A 79 -4.15 4.59 15.90
CA GLY A 79 -3.28 4.00 16.90
C GLY A 79 -4.05 3.14 17.90
N PRO A 80 -3.33 2.61 18.91
CA PRO A 80 -3.95 1.68 19.88
C PRO A 80 -5.13 2.28 20.65
N ASN A 81 -5.15 3.59 20.83
CA ASN A 81 -6.20 4.27 21.62
C ASN A 81 -7.27 4.92 20.77
N ASP A 82 -7.16 4.85 19.45
CA ASP A 82 -8.08 5.56 18.55
C ASP A 82 -9.30 4.73 18.18
N LEU A 83 -9.25 3.42 18.38
CA LEU A 83 -10.34 2.51 18.07
C LEU A 83 -10.76 1.76 19.33
N GLN A 84 -12.07 1.65 19.52
CA GLN A 84 -12.62 0.84 20.60
C GLN A 84 -12.92 -0.54 20.07
N LEU A 85 -11.87 -1.31 19.87
CA LEU A 85 -11.99 -2.71 19.45
C LEU A 85 -12.09 -3.59 20.69
N ASN A 86 -13.24 -4.16 20.89
CA ASN A 86 -13.47 -5.08 22.00
C ASN A 86 -13.34 -6.52 21.56
#